data_894248b187bd0c36d59fa33c1240a6f9
#
_entry.id   894248b187bd0c36d59fa33c1240a6f9
#
_cell.length_a   1.000
_cell.length_b   1.000
_cell.length_c   1.000
_cell.angle_alpha   90.00
_cell.angle_beta   90.00
_cell.angle_gamma   90.00
#
_symmetry.space_group_name_H-M   'P 1'
#
loop_
_entity.id
_entity.type
_entity.pdbx_description
1 polymer ?
#
loop_
_entity_poly.entity_id
_entity_poly.type
_entity_poly.pdbx_seq_one_letter_code
_entity_poly.pdbx_strand_id
1 'polypeptide(L)'
;MNAQRIDQQTLLRDEKDPLTHTPVHLLSLEAVGKHYGNIIALRDVTMAVDNGRVTCVLGDNGAGKSTLIKIIAGLHQHDEGSFKIMGEERKLGSPREALDAGIAAVYQDLAVVSLMPIWRNFFLGSELTTGVGPFKRMDVQKMKDITRKELADMGIDLRDVEQPIGQLSGGERQCVAIARAVYFGAKVLILDEPTAALGVKQSGVVLRYILQARDRGLGVIFITHNPHHAYPVGDRFLLLKRGKSIGYYEKKDISVEELTAQMAGGAELAELAHELEQLGGHTEALNEVKAEVADVADAAPEKA
;
A
#
# COMPACT_ATOMS: atom_id res chain seq x y z
N MET A 1 -3.10 7.80 -26.70
CA MET A 1 -1.75 7.59 -26.16
C MET A 1 -1.52 6.09 -26.15
N ASN A 2 -0.49 5.61 -26.86
CA ASN A 2 -0.17 4.18 -26.85
C ASN A 2 0.41 3.85 -25.47
N ALA A 3 -0.28 3.00 -24.70
CA ALA A 3 0.30 2.37 -23.52
C ALA A 3 1.43 1.44 -23.99
N GLN A 4 2.64 1.94 -24.06
CA GLN A 4 3.82 1.11 -24.29
C GLN A 4 4.10 0.36 -23.01
N ARG A 5 4.08 -0.97 -23.12
CA ARG A 5 4.55 -1.88 -22.06
C ARG A 5 6.00 -1.52 -21.76
N ILE A 6 6.30 -1.06 -20.55
CA ILE A 6 7.67 -0.81 -20.11
C ILE A 6 8.37 -2.17 -20.08
N ASP A 7 9.52 -2.27 -20.72
CA ASP A 7 10.34 -3.47 -20.74
C ASP A 7 10.75 -3.83 -19.30
N GLN A 8 10.39 -5.05 -18.86
CA GLN A 8 10.68 -5.55 -17.52
C GLN A 8 12.18 -5.54 -17.18
N GLN A 9 13.06 -5.61 -18.18
CA GLN A 9 14.52 -5.53 -17.96
C GLN A 9 14.99 -4.12 -17.58
N THR A 10 14.28 -3.08 -17.97
CA THR A 10 14.57 -1.69 -17.61
C THR A 10 14.22 -1.39 -16.14
N LEU A 11 13.26 -2.14 -15.55
CA LEU A 11 12.87 -2.02 -14.15
C LEU A 11 13.85 -2.67 -13.18
N LEU A 12 14.70 -3.59 -13.65
CA LEU A 12 15.62 -4.39 -12.83
C LEU A 12 17.04 -3.81 -12.69
N ARG A 13 17.33 -2.67 -13.29
CA ARG A 13 18.62 -2.01 -13.09
C ARG A 13 18.59 -1.25 -11.78
N ASP A 14 19.49 -1.65 -10.86
CA ASP A 14 19.93 -0.82 -9.74
C ASP A 14 20.61 0.44 -10.31
N GLU A 15 19.83 1.45 -10.66
CA GLU A 15 20.35 2.75 -11.03
C GLU A 15 20.94 3.41 -9.78
N LYS A 16 22.25 3.45 -9.72
CA LYS A 16 22.97 4.29 -8.76
C LYS A 16 23.10 5.69 -9.34
N ASP A 17 22.88 6.70 -8.52
CA ASP A 17 23.20 8.07 -8.88
C ASP A 17 24.66 8.13 -9.37
N PRO A 18 24.93 8.55 -10.60
CA PRO A 18 26.27 8.54 -11.18
C PRO A 18 27.26 9.44 -10.43
N LEU A 19 26.80 10.37 -9.60
CA LEU A 19 27.62 11.31 -8.85
C LEU A 19 27.93 10.83 -7.42
N THR A 20 26.97 10.14 -6.76
CA THR A 20 27.07 9.78 -5.33
C THR A 20 27.23 8.28 -5.10
N HIS A 21 27.00 7.43 -6.10
CA HIS A 21 26.91 5.97 -6.00
C HIS A 21 25.89 5.46 -4.99
N THR A 22 25.00 6.32 -4.50
CA THR A 22 23.90 5.96 -3.61
C THR A 22 22.77 5.31 -4.42
N PRO A 23 22.08 4.28 -3.89
CA PRO A 23 20.91 3.71 -4.55
C PRO A 23 19.83 4.78 -4.77
N VAL A 24 19.34 4.92 -5.99
CA VAL A 24 18.20 5.80 -6.27
C VAL A 24 16.94 5.08 -5.87
N HIS A 25 16.26 5.58 -4.84
CA HIS A 25 14.94 5.07 -4.46
C HIS A 25 13.90 5.38 -5.55
N LEU A 26 12.95 4.46 -5.80
CA LEU A 26 11.81 4.75 -6.66
C LEU A 26 11.00 5.95 -6.14
N LEU A 27 10.92 6.04 -4.81
CA LEU A 27 10.23 7.09 -4.10
C LEU A 27 10.91 7.30 -2.75
N SER A 28 11.11 8.56 -2.35
CA SER A 28 11.53 8.90 -0.99
C SER A 28 10.79 10.13 -0.47
N LEU A 29 10.52 10.09 0.82
CA LEU A 29 9.99 11.17 1.62
C LEU A 29 11.03 11.51 2.70
N GLU A 30 11.37 12.78 2.83
CA GLU A 30 12.33 13.28 3.82
C GLU A 30 11.66 14.37 4.65
N ALA A 31 11.45 14.10 5.95
CA ALA A 31 10.85 15.01 6.92
C ALA A 31 9.51 15.63 6.45
N VAL A 32 8.67 14.82 5.79
CA VAL A 32 7.41 15.31 5.22
C VAL A 32 6.39 15.61 6.31
N GLY A 33 5.82 16.83 6.23
CA GLY A 33 4.75 17.32 7.09
C GLY A 33 3.51 17.73 6.30
N LYS A 34 2.32 17.63 6.94
CA LYS A 34 1.04 18.04 6.39
C LYS A 34 0.14 18.65 7.44
N HIS A 35 -0.41 19.82 7.12
CA HIS A 35 -1.33 20.56 7.97
C HIS A 35 -2.70 20.74 7.30
N TYR A 36 -3.77 20.66 8.07
CA TYR A 36 -5.13 21.03 7.68
C TYR A 36 -5.64 22.08 8.66
N GLY A 37 -5.46 23.36 8.30
CA GLY A 37 -5.67 24.44 9.23
C GLY A 37 -4.75 24.31 10.46
N ASN A 38 -5.34 24.20 11.65
CA ASN A 38 -4.59 24.04 12.91
C ASN A 38 -4.28 22.56 13.24
N ILE A 39 -4.71 21.61 12.41
CA ILE A 39 -4.50 20.19 12.66
C ILE A 39 -3.25 19.74 11.94
N ILE A 40 -2.29 19.20 12.67
CA ILE A 40 -1.09 18.58 12.13
C ILE A 40 -1.44 17.10 11.84
N ALA A 41 -1.59 16.78 10.57
CA ALA A 41 -1.92 15.42 10.12
C ALA A 41 -0.69 14.53 9.93
N LEU A 42 0.45 15.13 9.52
CA LEU A 42 1.76 14.48 9.46
C LEU A 42 2.84 15.45 9.93
N ARG A 43 3.85 14.89 10.60
CA ARG A 43 5.03 15.64 11.04
C ARG A 43 6.27 14.76 10.93
N ASP A 44 7.28 15.27 10.22
CA ASP A 44 8.62 14.67 10.13
C ASP A 44 8.61 13.19 9.71
N VAL A 45 7.82 12.86 8.66
CA VAL A 45 7.73 11.49 8.15
C VAL A 45 8.80 11.27 7.09
N THR A 46 9.69 10.31 7.36
CA THR A 46 10.75 9.89 6.44
C THR A 46 10.58 8.41 6.09
N MET A 47 10.58 8.10 4.78
CA MET A 47 10.53 6.74 4.28
C MET A 47 11.10 6.63 2.85
N ALA A 48 11.47 5.43 2.45
CA ALA A 48 11.89 5.13 1.08
C ALA A 48 11.20 3.87 0.55
N VAL A 49 11.03 3.83 -0.76
CA VAL A 49 10.49 2.68 -1.51
C VAL A 49 11.48 2.31 -2.60
N ASP A 50 11.91 1.06 -2.59
CA ASP A 50 12.89 0.53 -3.52
C ASP A 50 12.26 -0.45 -4.50
N ASN A 51 12.95 -0.68 -5.62
CA ASN A 51 12.63 -1.74 -6.56
C ASN A 51 12.63 -3.10 -5.88
N GLY A 52 11.59 -3.90 -6.14
CA GLY A 52 11.51 -5.27 -5.66
C GLY A 52 11.48 -5.39 -4.13
N ARG A 53 10.95 -4.36 -3.44
CA ARG A 53 10.78 -4.36 -1.98
C ARG A 53 9.38 -3.95 -1.57
N VAL A 54 8.94 -4.49 -0.44
CA VAL A 54 7.68 -4.12 0.22
C VAL A 54 7.99 -3.25 1.43
N THR A 55 7.57 -2.00 1.39
CA THR A 55 7.59 -1.08 2.55
C THR A 55 6.21 -1.06 3.17
N CYS A 56 6.07 -1.61 4.37
CA CYS A 56 4.83 -1.62 5.13
C CYS A 56 4.68 -0.32 5.92
N VAL A 57 3.50 0.30 5.84
CA VAL A 57 3.13 1.46 6.66
C VAL A 57 2.09 0.99 7.66
N LEU A 58 2.50 0.95 8.93
CA LEU A 58 1.72 0.43 10.04
C LEU A 58 1.26 1.54 10.98
N GLY A 59 0.15 1.35 11.64
CA GLY A 59 -0.39 2.28 12.64
C GLY A 59 -1.90 2.16 12.76
N ASP A 60 -2.44 2.63 13.86
CA ASP A 60 -3.87 2.61 14.16
C ASP A 60 -4.70 3.56 13.28
N ASN A 61 -6.00 3.54 13.46
CA ASN A 61 -6.90 4.50 12.84
C ASN A 61 -6.56 5.92 13.34
N GLY A 62 -6.46 6.87 12.42
CA GLY A 62 -6.02 8.23 12.75
C GLY A 62 -4.51 8.43 12.86
N ALA A 63 -3.68 7.40 12.67
CA ALA A 63 -2.22 7.52 12.73
C ALA A 63 -1.59 8.40 11.63
N GLY A 64 -2.36 8.78 10.59
CA GLY A 64 -1.86 9.59 9.47
C GLY A 64 -1.65 8.80 8.17
N LYS A 65 -1.88 7.48 8.16
CA LYS A 65 -1.67 6.61 6.99
C LYS A 65 -2.37 7.12 5.73
N SER A 66 -3.66 7.44 5.82
CA SER A 66 -4.43 7.94 4.67
C SER A 66 -3.96 9.31 4.18
N THR A 67 -3.43 10.17 5.06
CA THR A 67 -2.81 11.45 4.65
C THR A 67 -1.52 11.20 3.88
N LEU A 68 -0.69 10.28 4.35
CA LEU A 68 0.54 9.88 3.66
C LEU A 68 0.25 9.33 2.25
N ILE A 69 -0.73 8.43 2.13
CA ILE A 69 -1.17 7.91 0.83
C ILE A 69 -1.61 9.04 -0.10
N LYS A 70 -2.45 9.96 0.40
CA LYS A 70 -2.98 11.07 -0.41
C LYS A 70 -1.88 11.97 -0.93
N ILE A 71 -0.78 12.14 -0.19
CA ILE A 71 0.40 12.88 -0.66
C ILE A 71 1.10 12.10 -1.77
N ILE A 72 1.40 10.82 -1.54
CA ILE A 72 2.13 9.99 -2.50
C ILE A 72 1.30 9.80 -3.79
N ALA A 73 -0.02 9.64 -3.67
CA ALA A 73 -0.94 9.50 -4.80
C ALA A 73 -1.32 10.84 -5.48
N GLY A 74 -0.74 11.97 -5.07
CA GLY A 74 -0.97 13.27 -5.69
C GLY A 74 -2.32 13.91 -5.41
N LEU A 75 -3.09 13.42 -4.42
CA LEU A 75 -4.36 14.02 -3.99
C LEU A 75 -4.14 15.27 -3.12
N HIS A 76 -3.06 15.30 -2.39
CA HIS A 76 -2.64 16.43 -1.56
C HIS A 76 -1.15 16.70 -1.73
N GLN A 77 -0.75 17.95 -1.60
CA GLN A 77 0.66 18.33 -1.52
C GLN A 77 1.11 18.35 -0.06
N HIS A 78 2.35 17.98 0.19
CA HIS A 78 3.00 18.18 1.48
C HIS A 78 3.28 19.67 1.71
N ASP A 79 3.32 20.08 2.97
CA ASP A 79 3.58 21.47 3.34
C ASP A 79 5.05 21.66 3.75
N GLU A 80 5.68 20.60 4.32
CA GLU A 80 7.06 20.59 4.79
C GLU A 80 7.80 19.37 4.25
N GLY A 81 9.13 19.43 4.25
CA GLY A 81 10.00 18.34 3.80
C GLY A 81 10.13 18.23 2.28
N SER A 82 10.66 17.12 1.81
CA SER A 82 10.83 16.85 0.38
C SER A 82 10.22 15.50 -0.02
N PHE A 83 9.68 15.47 -1.23
CA PHE A 83 9.16 14.28 -1.88
C PHE A 83 9.90 14.09 -3.20
N LYS A 84 10.61 12.96 -3.34
CA LYS A 84 11.40 12.65 -4.53
C LYS A 84 10.86 11.40 -5.21
N ILE A 85 10.81 11.42 -6.52
CA ILE A 85 10.50 10.28 -7.38
C ILE A 85 11.72 10.04 -8.28
N MET A 86 12.32 8.85 -8.18
CA MET A 86 13.55 8.49 -8.90
C MET A 86 14.69 9.52 -8.72
N GLY A 87 14.83 10.03 -7.48
CA GLY A 87 15.84 11.02 -7.10
C GLY A 87 15.49 12.47 -7.44
N GLU A 88 14.47 12.73 -8.24
CA GLU A 88 14.03 14.08 -8.58
C GLU A 88 12.95 14.59 -7.62
N GLU A 89 13.13 15.79 -7.09
CA GLU A 89 12.12 16.42 -6.26
C GLU A 89 10.86 16.74 -7.06
N ARG A 90 9.71 16.34 -6.54
CA ARG A 90 8.41 16.48 -7.19
C ARG A 90 7.35 16.98 -6.21
N LYS A 91 6.47 17.84 -6.72
CA LYS A 91 5.19 18.18 -6.06
C LYS A 91 4.08 17.78 -7.01
N LEU A 92 3.45 16.66 -6.71
CA LEU A 92 2.34 16.17 -7.52
C LEU A 92 1.10 17.04 -7.29
N GLY A 93 0.51 17.53 -8.38
CA GLY A 93 -0.68 18.36 -8.35
C GLY A 93 -1.98 17.59 -8.57
N SER A 94 -1.88 16.31 -8.97
CA SER A 94 -3.05 15.47 -9.26
C SER A 94 -2.72 13.98 -9.22
N PRO A 95 -3.72 13.10 -9.01
CA PRO A 95 -3.56 11.66 -9.14
C PRO A 95 -3.12 11.21 -10.54
N ARG A 96 -3.44 12.00 -11.55
CA ARG A 96 -3.01 11.74 -12.92
C ARG A 96 -1.49 11.87 -13.07
N GLU A 97 -0.92 12.90 -12.48
CA GLU A 97 0.54 13.08 -12.47
C GLU A 97 1.25 11.96 -11.69
N ALA A 98 0.66 11.49 -10.58
CA ALA A 98 1.19 10.34 -9.86
C ALA A 98 1.19 9.07 -10.74
N LEU A 99 0.08 8.81 -11.43
CA LEU A 99 -0.05 7.67 -12.35
C LEU A 99 0.93 7.77 -13.52
N ASP A 100 1.09 8.95 -14.11
CA ASP A 100 2.03 9.20 -15.21
C ASP A 100 3.50 9.07 -14.74
N ALA A 101 3.78 9.28 -13.44
CA ALA A 101 5.07 9.02 -12.81
C ALA A 101 5.27 7.53 -12.43
N GLY A 102 4.27 6.67 -12.67
CA GLY A 102 4.31 5.25 -12.37
C GLY A 102 3.87 4.90 -10.94
N ILE A 103 3.17 5.78 -10.24
CA ILE A 103 2.60 5.51 -8.91
C ILE A 103 1.12 5.16 -9.08
N ALA A 104 0.74 3.92 -8.75
CA ALA A 104 -0.65 3.47 -8.78
C ALA A 104 -1.13 3.13 -7.37
N ALA A 105 -2.34 3.57 -7.04
CA ALA A 105 -2.97 3.30 -5.75
C ALA A 105 -4.20 2.39 -5.92
N VAL A 106 -4.26 1.36 -5.09
CA VAL A 106 -5.42 0.49 -4.91
C VAL A 106 -5.94 0.73 -3.50
N TYR A 107 -7.07 1.39 -3.40
CA TYR A 107 -7.70 1.75 -2.15
C TYR A 107 -8.53 0.60 -1.58
N GLN A 108 -8.82 0.67 -0.29
CA GLN A 108 -9.68 -0.28 0.43
C GLN A 108 -11.05 -0.42 -0.25
N ASP A 109 -11.66 0.71 -0.63
CA ASP A 109 -12.86 0.72 -1.47
C ASP A 109 -12.43 0.69 -2.94
N LEU A 110 -12.55 -0.50 -3.53
CA LEU A 110 -12.14 -0.72 -4.92
C LEU A 110 -13.06 0.06 -5.86
N ALA A 111 -12.47 0.92 -6.67
CA ALA A 111 -13.17 1.65 -7.71
C ALA A 111 -13.57 0.72 -8.88
N VAL A 112 -14.46 -0.24 -8.62
CA VAL A 112 -14.97 -1.20 -9.59
C VAL A 112 -16.46 -1.04 -9.82
N VAL A 113 -16.91 -1.22 -11.05
CA VAL A 113 -18.33 -1.22 -11.40
C VAL A 113 -18.85 -2.66 -11.35
N SER A 114 -19.55 -3.02 -10.27
CA SER A 114 -19.90 -4.40 -9.91
C SER A 114 -20.64 -5.19 -11.01
N LEU A 115 -21.52 -4.53 -11.78
CA LEU A 115 -22.30 -5.15 -12.87
C LEU A 115 -21.54 -5.20 -14.20
N MET A 116 -20.37 -4.59 -14.29
CA MET A 116 -19.58 -4.54 -15.51
C MET A 116 -18.66 -5.77 -15.60
N PRO A 117 -18.43 -6.32 -16.81
CA PRO A 117 -17.49 -7.41 -17.03
C PRO A 117 -16.09 -7.13 -16.48
N ILE A 118 -15.36 -8.18 -16.09
CA ILE A 118 -14.01 -8.06 -15.54
C ILE A 118 -13.08 -7.35 -16.52
N TRP A 119 -13.06 -7.77 -17.80
CA TRP A 119 -12.21 -7.15 -18.82
C TRP A 119 -12.48 -5.66 -18.99
N ARG A 120 -13.73 -5.24 -18.83
CA ARG A 120 -14.13 -3.84 -18.98
C ARG A 120 -13.72 -3.01 -17.76
N ASN A 121 -13.83 -3.57 -16.55
CA ASN A 121 -13.27 -2.96 -15.34
C ASN A 121 -11.75 -2.83 -15.44
N PHE A 122 -11.07 -3.84 -15.99
CA PHE A 122 -9.61 -3.83 -16.16
C PHE A 122 -9.14 -2.67 -17.03
N PHE A 123 -9.84 -2.39 -18.13
CA PHE A 123 -9.49 -1.33 -19.08
C PHE A 123 -10.25 -0.02 -18.88
N LEU A 124 -11.06 0.12 -17.84
CA LEU A 124 -11.90 1.30 -17.61
C LEU A 124 -11.05 2.60 -17.60
N GLY A 125 -11.36 3.51 -18.54
CA GLY A 125 -10.62 4.76 -18.74
C GLY A 125 -9.29 4.64 -19.51
N SER A 126 -8.97 3.41 -20.00
CA SER A 126 -7.75 3.13 -20.79
C SER A 126 -8.06 2.10 -21.89
N GLU A 127 -9.24 2.23 -22.50
CA GLU A 127 -9.75 1.28 -23.47
C GLU A 127 -8.87 1.25 -24.73
N LEU A 128 -8.56 0.04 -25.20
CA LEU A 128 -7.84 -0.15 -26.44
C LEU A 128 -8.78 0.09 -27.63
N THR A 129 -8.28 0.84 -28.61
CA THR A 129 -9.05 1.14 -29.83
C THR A 129 -8.33 0.65 -31.07
N THR A 130 -9.09 0.20 -32.06
CA THR A 130 -8.64 -0.12 -33.42
C THR A 130 -9.33 0.78 -34.44
N GLY A 131 -8.72 0.96 -35.61
CA GLY A 131 -9.21 1.87 -36.65
C GLY A 131 -8.56 3.25 -36.61
N VAL A 132 -8.89 4.12 -37.57
CA VAL A 132 -8.29 5.45 -37.77
C VAL A 132 -9.38 6.53 -37.85
N GLY A 133 -9.12 7.69 -37.24
CA GLY A 133 -10.01 8.84 -37.29
C GLY A 133 -11.41 8.56 -36.74
N PRO A 134 -12.47 8.91 -37.46
CA PRO A 134 -13.86 8.71 -37.00
C PRO A 134 -14.32 7.25 -36.98
N PHE A 135 -13.54 6.32 -37.53
CA PHE A 135 -13.82 4.87 -37.53
C PHE A 135 -13.13 4.12 -36.39
N LYS A 136 -12.64 4.82 -35.38
CA LYS A 136 -12.09 4.20 -34.16
C LYS A 136 -13.19 3.43 -33.41
N ARG A 137 -12.91 2.15 -33.11
CA ARG A 137 -13.77 1.26 -32.32
C ARG A 137 -12.96 0.63 -31.18
N MET A 138 -13.61 0.27 -30.10
CA MET A 138 -12.96 -0.52 -29.03
C MET A 138 -12.53 -1.89 -29.58
N ASP A 139 -11.29 -2.28 -29.28
CA ASP A 139 -10.74 -3.60 -29.58
C ASP A 139 -11.07 -4.57 -28.43
N VAL A 140 -12.35 -4.93 -28.38
CA VAL A 140 -12.92 -5.75 -27.29
C VAL A 140 -12.21 -7.10 -27.17
N GLN A 141 -11.92 -7.76 -28.30
CA GLN A 141 -11.30 -9.08 -28.27
C GLN A 141 -9.88 -9.00 -27.68
N LYS A 142 -9.09 -8.04 -28.12
CA LYS A 142 -7.73 -7.82 -27.60
C LYS A 142 -7.74 -7.48 -26.12
N MET A 143 -8.67 -6.67 -25.64
CA MET A 143 -8.82 -6.34 -24.21
C MET A 143 -9.15 -7.60 -23.38
N LYS A 144 -10.05 -8.48 -23.86
CA LYS A 144 -10.38 -9.74 -23.20
C LYS A 144 -9.19 -10.68 -23.12
N ASP A 145 -8.44 -10.83 -24.21
CA ASP A 145 -7.30 -11.73 -24.28
C ASP A 145 -6.16 -11.26 -23.36
N ILE A 146 -5.90 -9.94 -23.34
CA ILE A 146 -4.95 -9.34 -22.40
C ILE A 146 -5.40 -9.55 -20.96
N THR A 147 -6.66 -9.24 -20.64
CA THR A 147 -7.18 -9.42 -19.27
C THR A 147 -7.03 -10.85 -18.80
N ARG A 148 -7.42 -11.83 -19.65
CA ARG A 148 -7.28 -13.26 -19.32
C ARG A 148 -5.82 -13.63 -19.06
N LYS A 149 -4.92 -13.17 -19.92
CA LYS A 149 -3.50 -13.45 -19.80
C LYS A 149 -2.91 -12.84 -18.53
N GLU A 150 -3.13 -11.54 -18.29
CA GLU A 150 -2.55 -10.86 -17.12
C GLU A 150 -3.07 -11.44 -15.78
N LEU A 151 -4.34 -11.85 -15.74
CA LEU A 151 -4.91 -12.49 -14.56
C LEU A 151 -4.35 -13.92 -14.38
N ALA A 152 -4.21 -14.69 -15.44
CA ALA A 152 -3.59 -16.01 -15.40
C ALA A 152 -2.10 -15.93 -14.97
N ASP A 153 -1.35 -14.95 -15.50
CA ASP A 153 0.04 -14.70 -15.12
C ASP A 153 0.19 -14.31 -13.63
N MET A 154 -0.88 -13.78 -13.05
CA MET A 154 -0.98 -13.53 -11.60
C MET A 154 -1.52 -14.75 -10.82
N GLY A 155 -1.78 -15.88 -11.47
CA GLY A 155 -2.32 -17.09 -10.86
C GLY A 155 -3.80 -17.00 -10.50
N ILE A 156 -4.55 -16.11 -11.14
CA ILE A 156 -6.00 -16.02 -11.01
C ILE A 156 -6.61 -16.81 -12.17
N ASP A 157 -7.11 -18.00 -11.87
CA ASP A 157 -7.82 -18.83 -12.85
C ASP A 157 -9.29 -18.40 -12.90
N LEU A 158 -9.60 -17.51 -13.83
CA LEU A 158 -10.97 -17.11 -14.12
C LEU A 158 -11.55 -17.92 -15.27
N ARG A 159 -12.70 -18.52 -15.03
CA ARG A 159 -13.43 -19.27 -16.06
C ARG A 159 -13.85 -18.36 -17.22
N ASP A 160 -14.28 -17.14 -16.92
CA ASP A 160 -14.74 -16.18 -17.92
C ASP A 160 -14.48 -14.74 -17.49
N VAL A 161 -13.80 -13.96 -18.35
CA VAL A 161 -13.57 -12.52 -18.14
C VAL A 161 -14.80 -11.67 -18.48
N GLU A 162 -15.84 -12.28 -19.08
CA GLU A 162 -17.13 -11.63 -19.37
C GLU A 162 -18.05 -11.56 -18.15
N GLN A 163 -17.80 -12.37 -17.12
CA GLN A 163 -18.64 -12.33 -15.94
C GLN A 163 -18.54 -10.98 -15.24
N PRO A 164 -19.62 -10.49 -14.60
CA PRO A 164 -19.58 -9.29 -13.79
C PRO A 164 -18.57 -9.39 -12.66
N ILE A 165 -17.74 -8.34 -12.45
CA ILE A 165 -16.70 -8.35 -11.43
C ILE A 165 -17.28 -8.49 -10.00
N GLY A 166 -18.53 -8.08 -9.80
CA GLY A 166 -19.25 -8.26 -8.53
C GLY A 166 -19.45 -9.71 -8.11
N GLN A 167 -19.36 -10.68 -9.03
CA GLN A 167 -19.45 -12.11 -8.74
C GLN A 167 -18.15 -12.70 -8.17
N LEU A 168 -17.05 -11.96 -8.27
CA LEU A 168 -15.78 -12.35 -7.69
C LEU A 168 -15.79 -12.17 -6.16
N SER A 169 -15.04 -12.99 -5.46
CA SER A 169 -14.74 -12.78 -4.05
C SER A 169 -13.99 -11.46 -3.82
N GLY A 170 -14.00 -10.95 -2.60
CA GLY A 170 -13.27 -9.73 -2.25
C GLY A 170 -11.78 -9.79 -2.62
N GLY A 171 -11.13 -10.92 -2.31
CA GLY A 171 -9.73 -11.15 -2.66
C GLY A 171 -9.48 -11.17 -4.17
N GLU A 172 -10.34 -11.83 -4.96
CA GLU A 172 -10.21 -11.83 -6.42
C GLU A 172 -10.39 -10.44 -7.03
N ARG A 173 -11.36 -9.65 -6.53
CA ARG A 173 -11.51 -8.25 -6.98
C ARG A 173 -10.27 -7.42 -6.69
N GLN A 174 -9.67 -7.60 -5.51
CA GLN A 174 -8.42 -6.95 -5.13
C GLN A 174 -7.29 -7.32 -6.11
N CYS A 175 -7.20 -8.60 -6.46
CA CYS A 175 -6.20 -9.10 -7.39
C CYS A 175 -6.38 -8.55 -8.81
N VAL A 176 -7.61 -8.38 -9.28
CA VAL A 176 -7.89 -7.70 -10.57
C VAL A 176 -7.39 -6.27 -10.55
N ALA A 177 -7.61 -5.54 -9.45
CA ALA A 177 -7.12 -4.16 -9.31
C ALA A 177 -5.58 -4.07 -9.29
N ILE A 178 -4.92 -5.01 -8.60
CA ILE A 178 -3.44 -5.13 -8.58
C ILE A 178 -2.92 -5.45 -9.99
N ALA A 179 -3.48 -6.47 -10.66
CA ALA A 179 -3.07 -6.87 -12.01
C ALA A 179 -3.23 -5.72 -13.01
N ARG A 180 -4.32 -4.95 -12.90
CA ARG A 180 -4.55 -3.73 -13.68
C ARG A 180 -3.43 -2.71 -13.46
N ALA A 181 -3.09 -2.40 -12.22
CA ALA A 181 -2.04 -1.44 -11.90
C ALA A 181 -0.69 -1.87 -12.49
N VAL A 182 -0.34 -3.15 -12.35
CA VAL A 182 0.89 -3.73 -12.92
C VAL A 182 0.90 -3.65 -14.46
N TYR A 183 -0.20 -4.01 -15.11
CA TYR A 183 -0.32 -3.96 -16.57
C TYR A 183 -0.14 -2.56 -17.14
N PHE A 184 -0.67 -1.53 -16.48
CA PHE A 184 -0.55 -0.13 -16.89
C PHE A 184 0.78 0.53 -16.50
N GLY A 185 1.76 -0.26 -16.04
CA GLY A 185 3.14 0.19 -15.89
C GLY A 185 3.44 0.86 -14.56
N ALA A 186 2.73 0.50 -13.49
CA ALA A 186 3.10 0.93 -12.15
C ALA A 186 4.54 0.51 -11.84
N LYS A 187 5.33 1.44 -11.31
CA LYS A 187 6.64 1.22 -10.70
C LYS A 187 6.50 1.11 -9.17
N VAL A 188 5.62 1.94 -8.62
CA VAL A 188 5.24 1.93 -7.21
C VAL A 188 3.75 1.58 -7.11
N LEU A 189 3.44 0.55 -6.33
CA LEU A 189 2.09 0.07 -6.07
C LEU A 189 1.73 0.36 -4.62
N ILE A 190 0.74 1.23 -4.40
CA ILE A 190 0.18 1.52 -3.08
C ILE A 190 -1.04 0.62 -2.86
N LEU A 191 -1.07 -0.09 -1.75
CA LEU A 191 -2.17 -0.96 -1.33
C LEU A 191 -2.67 -0.48 0.04
N ASP A 192 -3.86 0.12 0.04
CA ASP A 192 -4.47 0.66 1.25
C ASP A 192 -5.44 -0.35 1.87
N GLU A 193 -5.05 -0.93 3.00
CA GLU A 193 -5.81 -1.94 3.75
C GLU A 193 -6.36 -3.10 2.87
N PRO A 194 -5.55 -3.70 1.98
CA PRO A 194 -6.04 -4.63 0.96
C PRO A 194 -6.56 -5.95 1.54
N THR A 195 -6.27 -6.23 2.81
CA THR A 195 -6.72 -7.43 3.52
C THR A 195 -7.82 -7.15 4.55
N ALA A 196 -8.24 -5.88 4.70
CA ALA A 196 -9.34 -5.52 5.58
C ALA A 196 -10.65 -6.18 5.12
N ALA A 197 -11.44 -6.64 6.08
CA ALA A 197 -12.72 -7.34 5.84
C ALA A 197 -12.63 -8.63 4.98
N LEU A 198 -11.43 -9.20 4.82
CA LEU A 198 -11.21 -10.49 4.17
C LEU A 198 -10.99 -11.60 5.19
N GLY A 199 -11.52 -12.80 4.91
CA GLY A 199 -11.18 -14.00 5.68
C GLY A 199 -9.74 -14.44 5.47
N VAL A 200 -9.22 -15.27 6.37
CA VAL A 200 -7.81 -15.71 6.38
C VAL A 200 -7.33 -16.26 5.03
N LYS A 201 -8.13 -17.11 4.38
CA LYS A 201 -7.79 -17.67 3.05
C LYS A 201 -7.68 -16.59 1.98
N GLN A 202 -8.61 -15.63 1.96
CA GLN A 202 -8.63 -14.53 0.99
C GLN A 202 -7.47 -13.56 1.22
N SER A 203 -7.16 -13.25 2.49
CA SER A 203 -5.99 -12.44 2.85
C SER A 203 -4.70 -13.11 2.37
N GLY A 204 -4.54 -14.42 2.57
CA GLY A 204 -3.39 -15.18 2.08
C GLY A 204 -3.22 -15.11 0.55
N VAL A 205 -4.33 -15.08 -0.18
CA VAL A 205 -4.30 -14.87 -1.65
C VAL A 205 -3.77 -13.48 -1.98
N VAL A 206 -4.28 -12.42 -1.34
CA VAL A 206 -3.83 -11.03 -1.57
C VAL A 206 -2.36 -10.86 -1.22
N LEU A 207 -1.91 -11.39 -0.07
CA LEU A 207 -0.50 -11.32 0.35
C LEU A 207 0.44 -11.99 -0.68
N ARG A 208 0.03 -13.10 -1.29
CA ARG A 208 0.78 -13.73 -2.37
C ARG A 208 0.92 -12.81 -3.58
N TYR A 209 -0.11 -12.04 -3.94
CA TYR A 209 -0.02 -11.09 -5.06
C TYR A 209 0.87 -9.89 -4.75
N ILE A 210 0.95 -9.47 -3.49
CA ILE A 210 1.93 -8.48 -3.03
C ILE A 210 3.34 -8.99 -3.32
N LEU A 211 3.65 -10.22 -2.94
CA LEU A 211 4.95 -10.84 -3.21
C LEU A 211 5.22 -10.98 -4.72
N GLN A 212 4.23 -11.38 -5.51
CA GLN A 212 4.39 -11.46 -6.97
C GLN A 212 4.65 -10.09 -7.61
N ALA A 213 4.00 -9.02 -7.15
CA ALA A 213 4.28 -7.67 -7.62
C ALA A 213 5.71 -7.25 -7.26
N ARG A 214 6.15 -7.51 -6.02
CA ARG A 214 7.53 -7.32 -5.59
C ARG A 214 8.52 -8.08 -6.47
N ASP A 215 8.28 -9.37 -6.70
CA ASP A 215 9.18 -10.25 -7.47
C ASP A 215 9.25 -9.86 -8.96
N ARG A 216 8.26 -9.10 -9.46
CA ARG A 216 8.28 -8.45 -10.77
C ARG A 216 9.05 -7.12 -10.77
N GLY A 217 9.67 -6.75 -9.64
CA GLY A 217 10.48 -5.55 -9.51
C GLY A 217 9.72 -4.29 -9.12
N LEU A 218 8.42 -4.37 -8.75
CA LEU A 218 7.71 -3.19 -8.27
C LEU A 218 8.13 -2.84 -6.85
N GLY A 219 8.22 -1.55 -6.55
CA GLY A 219 8.20 -1.07 -5.16
C GLY A 219 6.76 -1.12 -4.64
N VAL A 220 6.53 -1.79 -3.52
CA VAL A 220 5.19 -1.91 -2.95
C VAL A 220 5.10 -1.15 -1.63
N ILE A 221 4.09 -0.30 -1.49
CA ILE A 221 3.69 0.32 -0.22
C ILE A 221 2.46 -0.44 0.26
N PHE A 222 2.62 -1.23 1.31
CA PHE A 222 1.52 -1.99 1.92
C PHE A 222 1.10 -1.32 3.22
N ILE A 223 -0.10 -0.75 3.22
CA ILE A 223 -0.65 -0.06 4.39
C ILE A 223 -1.64 -0.98 5.09
N THR A 224 -1.45 -1.17 6.39
CA THR A 224 -2.36 -1.94 7.22
C THR A 224 -2.22 -1.59 8.69
N HIS A 225 -3.25 -1.87 9.48
CA HIS A 225 -3.19 -1.84 10.94
C HIS A 225 -2.87 -3.22 11.53
N ASN A 226 -2.72 -4.27 10.69
CA ASN A 226 -2.46 -5.64 11.15
C ASN A 226 -0.99 -6.04 10.93
N PRO A 227 -0.16 -6.10 11.98
CA PRO A 227 1.24 -6.46 11.88
C PRO A 227 1.45 -7.91 11.40
N HIS A 228 0.53 -8.82 11.72
CA HIS A 228 0.60 -10.22 11.29
C HIS A 228 0.38 -10.40 9.78
N HIS A 229 -0.33 -9.47 9.13
CA HIS A 229 -0.44 -9.46 7.66
C HIS A 229 0.77 -8.77 7.01
N ALA A 230 1.32 -7.75 7.66
CA ALA A 230 2.46 -6.99 7.15
C ALA A 230 3.78 -7.78 7.24
N TYR A 231 4.05 -8.42 8.37
CA TYR A 231 5.33 -9.03 8.67
C TYR A 231 5.75 -10.15 7.68
N PRO A 232 4.86 -11.07 7.24
CA PRO A 232 5.24 -12.11 6.29
C PRO A 232 5.76 -11.56 4.96
N VAL A 233 5.22 -10.45 4.48
CA VAL A 233 5.49 -9.89 3.14
C VAL A 233 6.39 -8.67 3.16
N GLY A 234 6.49 -7.95 4.29
CA GLY A 234 7.24 -6.71 4.42
C GLY A 234 8.75 -6.93 4.43
N ASP A 235 9.49 -6.04 3.80
CA ASP A 235 10.94 -5.91 3.89
C ASP A 235 11.34 -4.78 4.83
N ARG A 236 10.52 -3.70 4.89
CA ARG A 236 10.67 -2.54 5.78
C ARG A 236 9.35 -2.17 6.43
N PHE A 237 9.41 -1.59 7.62
CA PHE A 237 8.26 -1.22 8.42
C PHE A 237 8.38 0.22 8.90
N LEU A 238 7.47 1.09 8.44
CA LEU A 238 7.25 2.43 8.97
C LEU A 238 6.08 2.38 9.95
N LEU A 239 6.33 2.70 11.21
CA LEU A 239 5.29 2.82 12.22
C LEU A 239 4.87 4.28 12.37
N LEU A 240 3.59 4.53 12.13
CA LEU A 240 2.97 5.85 12.31
C LEU A 240 2.08 5.87 13.55
N LYS A 241 2.21 6.93 14.36
CA LYS A 241 1.34 7.19 15.49
C LYS A 241 1.06 8.68 15.58
N ARG A 242 -0.22 9.07 15.58
CA ARG A 242 -0.67 10.47 15.69
C ARG A 242 0.07 11.43 14.75
N GLY A 243 0.24 11.01 13.49
CA GLY A 243 0.88 11.78 12.43
C GLY A 243 2.43 11.81 12.48
N LYS A 244 3.07 11.08 13.37
CA LYS A 244 4.53 10.99 13.46
C LYS A 244 5.05 9.61 13.17
N SER A 245 6.26 9.52 12.62
CA SER A 245 7.00 8.28 12.59
C SER A 245 7.53 7.98 13.99
N ILE A 246 7.17 6.82 14.53
CA ILE A 246 7.71 6.31 15.81
C ILE A 246 8.82 5.29 15.60
N GLY A 247 9.00 4.81 14.37
CA GLY A 247 10.06 3.89 13.99
C GLY A 247 10.05 3.58 12.49
N TYR A 248 11.24 3.29 11.96
CA TYR A 248 11.44 2.80 10.60
C TYR A 248 12.49 1.68 10.64
N TYR A 249 12.11 0.46 10.31
CA TYR A 249 12.90 -0.74 10.56
C TYR A 249 13.06 -1.57 9.30
N GLU A 250 14.24 -2.18 9.11
CA GLU A 250 14.40 -3.33 8.23
C GLU A 250 13.84 -4.58 8.93
N LYS A 251 13.29 -5.52 8.18
CA LYS A 251 12.71 -6.77 8.73
C LYS A 251 13.64 -7.54 9.68
N LYS A 252 14.95 -7.53 9.39
CA LYS A 252 15.96 -8.21 10.20
C LYS A 252 16.18 -7.59 11.58
N ASP A 253 15.76 -6.33 11.78
CA ASP A 253 16.04 -5.53 12.96
C ASP A 253 14.84 -5.44 13.92
N ILE A 254 13.71 -6.08 13.59
CA ILE A 254 12.50 -6.05 14.41
C ILE A 254 11.70 -7.36 14.24
N SER A 255 11.16 -7.89 15.33
CA SER A 255 10.25 -9.05 15.33
C SER A 255 8.79 -8.63 15.17
N VAL A 256 7.89 -9.59 14.91
CA VAL A 256 6.45 -9.32 14.81
C VAL A 256 5.85 -8.96 16.17
N GLU A 257 6.39 -9.53 17.23
CA GLU A 257 6.01 -9.24 18.62
C GLU A 257 6.36 -7.80 18.98
N GLU A 258 7.58 -7.35 18.65
CA GLU A 258 8.01 -5.96 18.86
C GLU A 258 7.20 -4.97 18.04
N LEU A 259 6.91 -5.30 16.76
CA LEU A 259 6.02 -4.48 15.92
C LEU A 259 4.65 -4.31 16.56
N THR A 260 4.07 -5.42 17.04
CA THR A 260 2.75 -5.45 17.69
C THR A 260 2.78 -4.63 18.97
N ALA A 261 3.80 -4.80 19.80
CA ALA A 261 3.97 -4.05 21.05
C ALA A 261 4.09 -2.54 20.83
N GLN A 262 4.86 -2.12 19.80
CA GLN A 262 5.01 -0.69 19.47
C GLN A 262 3.71 -0.09 18.91
N MET A 263 2.94 -0.86 18.16
CA MET A 263 1.63 -0.42 17.64
C MET A 263 0.61 -0.30 18.76
N ALA A 264 0.51 -1.29 19.64
CA ALA A 264 -0.47 -1.31 20.74
C ALA A 264 -0.28 -0.16 21.73
N GLY A 265 0.91 0.44 21.79
CA GLY A 265 1.21 1.59 22.63
C GLY A 265 0.89 1.35 24.10
N GLY A 266 1.84 0.77 24.86
CA GLY A 266 1.63 0.43 26.28
C GLY A 266 1.00 1.52 27.15
N ALA A 267 1.17 2.81 26.79
CA ALA A 267 0.51 3.93 27.46
C ALA A 267 -1.02 3.96 27.22
N GLU A 268 -1.51 3.60 26.03
CA GLU A 268 -2.96 3.60 25.71
C GLU A 268 -3.65 2.40 26.35
N LEU A 269 -2.99 1.26 26.42
CA LEU A 269 -3.49 0.10 27.17
C LEU A 269 -3.55 0.38 28.68
N ALA A 270 -2.54 1.10 29.21
CA ALA A 270 -2.55 1.52 30.60
C ALA A 270 -3.65 2.54 30.91
N GLU A 271 -3.91 3.49 29.96
CA GLU A 271 -5.00 4.46 30.06
C GLU A 271 -6.37 3.76 30.01
N LEU A 272 -6.54 2.81 29.09
CA LEU A 272 -7.74 1.99 28.99
C LEU A 272 -7.98 1.15 30.25
N ALA A 273 -6.91 0.54 30.81
CA ALA A 273 -6.99 -0.20 32.07
C ALA A 273 -7.44 0.71 33.22
N HIS A 274 -6.92 1.95 33.26
CA HIS A 274 -7.30 2.93 34.26
C HIS A 274 -8.74 3.42 34.11
N GLU A 275 -9.21 3.66 32.88
CA GLU A 275 -10.61 4.00 32.60
C GLU A 275 -11.57 2.86 32.99
N LEU A 276 -11.21 1.61 32.67
CA LEU A 276 -11.99 0.43 33.04
C LEU A 276 -12.07 0.26 34.56
N GLU A 277 -10.98 0.57 35.29
CA GLU A 277 -11.00 0.61 36.76
C GLU A 277 -11.99 1.65 37.31
N GLN A 278 -11.99 2.86 36.72
CA GLN A 278 -12.90 3.95 37.14
C GLN A 278 -14.37 3.64 36.84
N LEU A 279 -14.64 2.88 35.80
CA LEU A 279 -16.00 2.49 35.40
C LEU A 279 -16.53 1.25 36.16
N GLY A 280 -15.77 0.71 37.11
CA GLY A 280 -16.17 -0.45 37.93
C GLY A 280 -16.24 -1.76 37.12
N GLY A 281 -15.40 -1.91 36.10
CA GLY A 281 -15.35 -3.08 35.25
C GLY A 281 -15.01 -4.36 36.00
N HIS A 282 -15.49 -5.49 35.49
CA HIS A 282 -15.27 -6.82 36.05
C HIS A 282 -13.76 -7.12 36.19
N THR A 283 -13.37 -7.62 37.35
CA THR A 283 -11.98 -7.88 37.77
C THR A 283 -11.19 -8.78 36.80
N GLU A 284 -11.86 -9.65 36.05
CA GLU A 284 -11.28 -10.61 35.11
C GLU A 284 -10.79 -9.93 33.83
N ALA A 285 -11.59 -9.10 33.20
CA ALA A 285 -11.22 -8.30 32.01
C ALA A 285 -10.10 -7.29 32.33
N LEU A 286 -10.11 -6.74 33.55
CA LEU A 286 -9.09 -5.82 34.04
C LEU A 286 -7.73 -6.53 34.23
N ASN A 287 -7.74 -7.77 34.69
CA ASN A 287 -6.54 -8.59 34.87
C ASN A 287 -5.95 -9.03 33.52
N GLU A 288 -6.78 -9.32 32.52
CA GLU A 288 -6.33 -9.61 31.15
C GLU A 288 -5.64 -8.40 30.52
N VAL A 289 -6.25 -7.21 30.60
CA VAL A 289 -5.64 -5.97 30.08
C VAL A 289 -4.35 -5.63 30.83
N LYS A 290 -4.29 -5.84 32.15
CA LYS A 290 -3.07 -5.61 32.93
C LYS A 290 -1.94 -6.60 32.59
N ALA A 291 -2.28 -7.85 32.28
CA ALA A 291 -1.30 -8.85 31.82
C ALA A 291 -0.73 -8.46 30.44
N GLU A 292 -1.60 -7.99 29.54
CA GLU A 292 -1.21 -7.52 28.21
C GLU A 292 -0.34 -6.24 28.26
N VAL A 293 -0.63 -5.32 29.21
CA VAL A 293 0.20 -4.12 29.48
C VAL A 293 1.57 -4.52 30.03
N ALA A 294 1.64 -5.53 30.90
CA ALA A 294 2.89 -6.00 31.46
C ALA A 294 3.79 -6.67 30.40
N ASP A 295 3.21 -7.51 29.53
CA ASP A 295 3.92 -8.14 28.41
C ASP A 295 4.46 -7.10 27.42
N VAL A 296 3.68 -6.05 27.13
CA VAL A 296 4.11 -4.95 26.25
C VAL A 296 5.21 -4.09 26.90
N ALA A 297 5.19 -3.92 28.23
CA ALA A 297 6.21 -3.17 28.95
C ALA A 297 7.56 -3.93 29.01
N ASP A 298 7.52 -5.25 29.15
CA ASP A 298 8.72 -6.11 29.16
C ASP A 298 9.34 -6.29 27.76
N ALA A 299 8.56 -6.13 26.70
CA ALA A 299 9.01 -6.19 25.30
C ALA A 299 9.64 -4.86 24.80
N ALA A 300 9.54 -3.77 25.55
CA ALA A 300 10.13 -2.49 25.17
C ALA A 300 11.63 -2.48 25.53
N PRO A 301 12.55 -2.22 24.56
CA PRO A 301 13.97 -2.15 24.86
C PRO A 301 14.26 -1.00 25.81
N GLU A 302 15.00 -1.29 26.90
CA GLU A 302 15.55 -0.26 27.79
C GLU A 302 16.30 0.80 26.97
N LYS A 303 15.90 2.04 27.14
CA LYS A 303 16.60 3.18 26.54
C LYS A 303 18.02 3.24 27.11
N ALA A 304 19.00 2.89 26.30
CA ALA A 304 20.39 3.27 26.48
C ALA A 304 20.69 4.58 25.76
#